data_f0a2ac8cb402441a8b7ed38f93a7c2a3
#
_entry.id   f0a2ac8cb402441a8b7ed38f93a7c2a3
#
_cell.length_a   1.000
_cell.length_b   1.000
_cell.length_c   1.000
_cell.angle_alpha   90.00
_cell.angle_beta   90.00
_cell.angle_gamma   90.00
#
_symmetry.space_group_name_H-M   'P 1'
#
loop_
_entity.id
_entity.type
_entity.pdbx_description
1 polymer ?
#
loop_
_entity_poly.entity_id
_entity_poly.type
_entity_poly.pdbx_seq_one_letter_code
_entity_poly.pdbx_strand_id
1 'polypeptide(L)'
;MALNLLSVTDAYIAKIRRFFTVTKITLLLLIIAIICALNAVYSYRRLKQIDAFNLAVSTGKPPETDLQSFEAKFSTAYWLAKNERYKEATLLFNKALNNADNTQKAAIQYNLGNIFFRRGLAINGANMTVRDEAEYLFVQAKTAYQQSLRLNNSFWDARHNMDRILTMMPGTPTPGVGDSDTPGLIMGSIPVGLP
;
A
#
# COMPACT_ATOMS: atom_id res chain seq x y z
N MET A 1 -25.91 41.91 52.77
CA MET A 1 -25.90 41.07 51.56
C MET A 1 -24.73 40.08 51.52
N ALA A 2 -23.63 40.38 52.18
CA ALA A 2 -22.42 39.48 52.19
C ALA A 2 -22.56 38.20 53.05
N LEU A 3 -23.38 38.22 54.10
CA LEU A 3 -23.58 37.11 55.04
C LEU A 3 -24.33 35.90 54.40
N ASN A 4 -25.15 36.14 53.38
CA ASN A 4 -25.85 35.02 52.65
C ASN A 4 -24.99 34.29 51.65
N LEU A 5 -23.94 34.90 51.13
CA LEU A 5 -23.03 34.26 50.20
C LEU A 5 -22.10 33.25 50.87
N LEU A 6 -21.63 33.57 52.09
CA LEU A 6 -20.77 32.68 52.90
C LEU A 6 -21.52 31.40 53.34
N SER A 7 -22.79 31.52 53.70
CA SER A 7 -23.60 30.36 54.08
C SER A 7 -23.91 29.41 52.91
N VAL A 8 -24.03 29.96 51.72
CA VAL A 8 -24.25 29.16 50.50
C VAL A 8 -22.98 28.43 50.08
N THR A 9 -21.81 29.06 50.17
CA THR A 9 -20.51 28.43 49.88
C THR A 9 -20.20 27.33 50.88
N ASP A 10 -20.48 27.54 52.16
CA ASP A 10 -20.25 26.53 53.21
C ASP A 10 -21.18 25.31 53.04
N ALA A 11 -22.43 25.52 52.65
CA ALA A 11 -23.36 24.44 52.31
C ALA A 11 -22.93 23.63 51.07
N TYR A 12 -22.39 24.32 50.07
CA TYR A 12 -21.82 23.67 48.89
C TYR A 12 -20.57 22.85 49.23
N ILE A 13 -19.65 23.39 50.00
CA ILE A 13 -18.46 22.74 50.46
C ILE A 13 -18.78 21.52 51.34
N ALA A 14 -19.78 21.64 52.23
CA ALA A 14 -20.23 20.51 53.04
C ALA A 14 -20.87 19.39 52.19
N LYS A 15 -21.61 19.77 51.15
CA LYS A 15 -22.20 18.81 50.20
C LYS A 15 -21.14 18.08 49.36
N ILE A 16 -20.13 18.82 48.90
CA ILE A 16 -18.94 18.24 48.19
C ILE A 16 -18.17 17.32 49.14
N ARG A 17 -17.90 17.73 50.37
CA ARG A 17 -17.17 16.93 51.38
C ARG A 17 -17.93 15.64 51.76
N ARG A 18 -19.27 15.64 51.74
CA ARG A 18 -20.11 14.45 51.95
C ARG A 18 -20.09 13.51 50.73
N PHE A 19 -19.93 14.05 49.53
CA PHE A 19 -19.85 13.26 48.30
C PHE A 19 -18.48 12.58 48.19
N PHE A 20 -17.40 13.25 48.60
CA PHE A 20 -16.04 12.74 48.60
C PHE A 20 -15.64 12.18 49.98
N THR A 21 -16.30 11.12 50.39
CA THR A 21 -15.84 10.33 51.54
C THR A 21 -14.57 9.59 51.14
N VAL A 22 -13.58 9.49 52.03
CA VAL A 22 -12.31 8.78 51.77
C VAL A 22 -12.53 7.40 51.14
N THR A 23 -13.52 6.65 51.63
CA THR A 23 -13.91 5.32 51.11
C THR A 23 -14.38 5.37 49.65
N LYS A 24 -15.08 6.40 49.24
CA LYS A 24 -15.54 6.51 47.83
C LYS A 24 -14.39 6.90 46.90
N ILE A 25 -13.46 7.73 47.37
CA ILE A 25 -12.28 8.10 46.64
C ILE A 25 -11.36 6.86 46.45
N THR A 26 -11.13 6.09 47.51
CA THR A 26 -10.32 4.86 47.42
C THR A 26 -10.95 3.83 46.49
N LEU A 27 -12.30 3.69 46.53
CA LEU A 27 -13.01 2.80 45.61
C LEU A 27 -12.89 3.26 44.15
N LEU A 28 -13.01 4.57 43.91
CA LEU A 28 -12.84 5.14 42.57
C LEU A 28 -11.42 4.92 42.04
N LEU A 29 -10.42 5.15 42.87
CA LEU A 29 -9.02 4.92 42.52
C LEU A 29 -8.75 3.44 42.23
N LEU A 30 -9.36 2.54 43.01
CA LEU A 30 -9.25 1.11 42.75
C LEU A 30 -9.86 0.72 41.39
N ILE A 31 -11.04 1.25 41.06
CA ILE A 31 -11.69 1.00 39.78
C ILE A 31 -10.82 1.53 38.64
N ILE A 32 -10.27 2.73 38.77
CA ILE A 32 -9.35 3.30 37.77
C ILE A 32 -8.12 2.42 37.61
N ALA A 33 -7.52 1.96 38.72
CA ALA A 33 -6.35 1.08 38.67
C ALA A 33 -6.66 -0.24 37.94
N ILE A 34 -7.83 -0.84 38.20
CA ILE A 34 -8.28 -2.06 37.49
C ILE A 34 -8.43 -1.79 35.99
N ILE A 35 -9.09 -0.69 35.61
CA ILE A 35 -9.27 -0.31 34.19
C ILE A 35 -7.90 -0.11 33.54
N CYS A 36 -6.98 0.60 34.19
CA CYS A 36 -5.62 0.78 33.68
C CYS A 36 -4.88 -0.54 33.50
N ALA A 37 -4.98 -1.45 34.47
CA ALA A 37 -4.38 -2.78 34.38
C ALA A 37 -4.95 -3.61 33.22
N LEU A 38 -6.26 -3.61 33.04
CA LEU A 38 -6.92 -4.29 31.92
C LEU A 38 -6.48 -3.70 30.57
N ASN A 39 -6.43 -2.39 30.45
CA ASN A 39 -5.93 -1.71 29.25
C ASN A 39 -4.45 -2.04 28.97
N ALA A 40 -3.62 -2.10 30.00
CA ALA A 40 -2.21 -2.46 29.86
C ALA A 40 -2.05 -3.90 29.34
N VAL A 41 -2.80 -4.85 29.88
CA VAL A 41 -2.81 -6.25 29.42
C VAL A 41 -3.31 -6.34 27.99
N TYR A 42 -4.38 -5.64 27.63
CA TYR A 42 -4.92 -5.60 26.28
C TYR A 42 -3.88 -5.04 25.28
N SER A 43 -3.28 -3.90 25.61
CA SER A 43 -2.26 -3.24 24.78
C SER A 43 -1.04 -4.14 24.58
N TYR A 44 -0.58 -4.79 25.64
CA TYR A 44 0.54 -5.72 25.57
C TYR A 44 0.26 -6.93 24.63
N ARG A 45 -0.92 -7.51 24.75
CA ARG A 45 -1.33 -8.61 23.85
C ARG A 45 -1.42 -8.13 22.40
N ARG A 46 -1.95 -6.93 22.18
CA ARG A 46 -2.06 -6.34 20.85
C ARG A 46 -0.70 -6.08 20.23
N LEU A 47 0.24 -5.55 20.99
CA LEU A 47 1.63 -5.36 20.53
C LEU A 47 2.26 -6.69 20.13
N LYS A 48 2.14 -7.74 20.93
CA LYS A 48 2.64 -9.06 20.56
C LYS A 48 2.02 -9.63 19.29
N GLN A 49 0.73 -9.40 19.06
CA GLN A 49 0.07 -9.81 17.82
C GLN A 49 0.62 -9.04 16.60
N ILE A 50 0.84 -7.73 16.75
CA ILE A 50 1.42 -6.89 15.70
C ILE A 50 2.85 -7.36 15.38
N ASP A 51 3.67 -7.62 16.38
CA ASP A 51 5.04 -8.09 16.19
C ASP A 51 5.07 -9.45 15.49
N ALA A 52 4.21 -10.38 15.91
CA ALA A 52 4.09 -11.69 15.28
C ALA A 52 3.61 -11.57 13.80
N PHE A 53 2.65 -10.67 13.53
CA PHE A 53 2.19 -10.37 12.19
C PHE A 53 3.33 -9.80 11.32
N ASN A 54 4.02 -8.78 11.81
CA ASN A 54 5.13 -8.15 11.11
C ASN A 54 6.27 -9.14 10.83
N LEU A 55 6.59 -10.00 11.80
CA LEU A 55 7.58 -11.04 11.63
C LEU A 55 7.16 -12.05 10.56
N ALA A 56 5.92 -12.52 10.58
CA ALA A 56 5.40 -13.44 9.58
C ALA A 56 5.48 -12.82 8.19
N VAL A 57 5.02 -11.57 8.03
CA VAL A 57 5.08 -10.82 6.78
C VAL A 57 6.53 -10.65 6.29
N SER A 58 7.44 -10.27 7.17
CA SER A 58 8.85 -10.05 6.80
C SER A 58 9.60 -11.34 6.45
N THR A 59 9.19 -12.47 7.02
CA THR A 59 9.80 -13.79 6.75
C THR A 59 9.07 -14.58 5.63
N GLY A 60 8.02 -14.03 5.05
CA GLY A 60 7.26 -14.67 3.97
C GLY A 60 6.36 -15.81 4.43
N LYS A 61 6.01 -15.84 5.70
CA LYS A 61 5.04 -16.78 6.25
C LYS A 61 3.65 -16.16 6.25
N PRO A 62 2.58 -16.93 6.05
CA PRO A 62 1.24 -16.43 6.23
C PRO A 62 1.05 -16.01 7.70
N PRO A 63 0.53 -14.80 7.97
CA PRO A 63 0.24 -14.39 9.33
C PRO A 63 -0.90 -15.22 9.91
N GLU A 64 -0.84 -15.49 11.22
CA GLU A 64 -1.89 -16.29 11.90
C GLU A 64 -3.12 -15.47 12.28
N THR A 65 -2.96 -14.15 12.37
CA THR A 65 -4.02 -13.21 12.76
C THR A 65 -4.35 -12.27 11.61
N ASP A 66 -5.53 -11.67 11.66
CA ASP A 66 -5.99 -10.66 10.70
C ASP A 66 -5.91 -11.11 9.21
N LEU A 67 -6.08 -12.40 8.95
CA LEU A 67 -5.97 -13.03 7.62
C LEU A 67 -6.84 -12.35 6.55
N GLN A 68 -7.90 -11.68 6.95
CA GLN A 68 -8.82 -10.98 6.05
C GLN A 68 -8.39 -9.54 5.79
N SER A 69 -7.40 -9.02 6.54
CA SER A 69 -6.88 -7.67 6.32
C SER A 69 -6.25 -7.53 4.93
N PHE A 70 -6.25 -6.31 4.43
CA PHE A 70 -5.57 -6.00 3.17
C PHE A 70 -4.08 -6.36 3.25
N GLU A 71 -3.43 -5.98 4.35
CA GLU A 71 -2.00 -6.17 4.58
C GLU A 71 -1.60 -7.65 4.55
N ALA A 72 -2.42 -8.53 5.16
CA ALA A 72 -2.17 -9.97 5.13
C ALA A 72 -2.25 -10.54 3.72
N LYS A 73 -3.29 -10.17 2.97
CA LYS A 73 -3.47 -10.62 1.59
C LYS A 73 -2.39 -10.07 0.66
N PHE A 74 -2.09 -8.79 0.80
CA PHE A 74 -1.07 -8.13 0.00
C PHE A 74 0.33 -8.72 0.25
N SER A 75 0.72 -8.88 1.51
CA SER A 75 2.01 -9.46 1.85
C SER A 75 2.16 -10.89 1.39
N THR A 76 1.11 -11.71 1.55
CA THR A 76 1.11 -13.08 1.04
C THR A 76 1.25 -13.11 -0.48
N ALA A 77 0.51 -12.25 -1.20
CA ALA A 77 0.62 -12.13 -2.66
C ALA A 77 2.03 -11.68 -3.09
N TYR A 78 2.60 -10.70 -2.37
CA TYR A 78 3.95 -10.22 -2.61
C TYR A 78 5.01 -11.34 -2.48
N TRP A 79 4.93 -12.13 -1.39
CA TRP A 79 5.85 -13.23 -1.18
C TRP A 79 5.67 -14.38 -2.17
N LEU A 80 4.44 -14.65 -2.58
CA LEU A 80 4.16 -15.59 -3.68
C LEU A 80 4.83 -15.12 -4.97
N ALA A 81 4.69 -13.83 -5.31
CA ALA A 81 5.33 -13.26 -6.49
C ALA A 81 6.86 -13.30 -6.42
N LYS A 82 7.43 -13.03 -5.24
CA LYS A 82 8.87 -13.10 -5.01
C LYS A 82 9.42 -14.51 -5.20
N ASN A 83 8.64 -15.54 -4.85
CA ASN A 83 8.97 -16.95 -5.04
C ASN A 83 8.47 -17.51 -6.39
N GLU A 84 8.21 -16.65 -7.36
CA GLU A 84 7.82 -17.00 -8.74
C GLU A 84 6.49 -17.76 -8.87
N ARG A 85 5.70 -17.84 -7.80
CA ARG A 85 4.34 -18.38 -7.81
C ARG A 85 3.37 -17.35 -8.38
N TYR A 86 3.62 -16.91 -9.60
CA TYR A 86 2.95 -15.76 -10.22
C TYR A 86 1.45 -15.94 -10.38
N LYS A 87 1.00 -17.15 -10.73
CA LYS A 87 -0.43 -17.43 -10.90
C LYS A 87 -1.21 -17.19 -9.61
N GLU A 88 -0.71 -17.71 -8.51
CA GLU A 88 -1.35 -17.58 -7.20
C GLU A 88 -1.26 -16.14 -6.67
N ALA A 89 -0.10 -15.50 -6.85
CA ALA A 89 0.10 -14.11 -6.50
C ALA A 89 -0.91 -13.20 -7.23
N THR A 90 -1.05 -13.37 -8.54
CA THR A 90 -1.99 -12.59 -9.37
C THR A 90 -3.43 -12.79 -8.90
N LEU A 91 -3.82 -14.03 -8.58
CA LEU A 91 -5.17 -14.32 -8.09
C LEU A 91 -5.45 -13.63 -6.76
N LEU A 92 -4.47 -13.64 -5.85
CA LEU A 92 -4.61 -13.03 -4.54
C LEU A 92 -4.60 -11.50 -4.59
N PHE A 93 -3.75 -10.90 -5.46
CA PHE A 93 -3.77 -9.47 -5.72
C PHE A 93 -5.12 -9.02 -6.30
N ASN A 94 -5.65 -9.73 -7.28
CA ASN A 94 -6.95 -9.41 -7.87
C ASN A 94 -8.09 -9.50 -6.82
N LYS A 95 -8.01 -10.49 -5.92
CA LYS A 95 -8.97 -10.60 -4.81
C LYS A 95 -8.85 -9.44 -3.82
N ALA A 96 -7.63 -8.94 -3.61
CA ALA A 96 -7.40 -7.81 -2.70
C ALA A 96 -7.89 -6.47 -3.28
N LEU A 97 -7.98 -6.32 -4.62
CA LEU A 97 -8.47 -5.10 -5.27
C LEU A 97 -9.91 -4.71 -4.86
N ASN A 98 -10.76 -5.68 -4.55
CA ASN A 98 -12.17 -5.43 -4.30
C ASN A 98 -12.42 -4.52 -3.08
N ASN A 99 -11.56 -4.61 -2.07
CA ASN A 99 -11.72 -3.88 -0.80
C ASN A 99 -10.58 -2.89 -0.54
N ALA A 100 -9.78 -2.58 -1.55
CA ALA A 100 -8.64 -1.71 -1.44
C ALA A 100 -9.01 -0.25 -1.67
N ASP A 101 -8.37 0.67 -0.97
CA ASP A 101 -8.41 2.10 -1.28
C ASP A 101 -7.55 2.44 -2.51
N ASN A 102 -7.53 3.70 -2.95
CA ASN A 102 -6.79 4.10 -4.14
C ASN A 102 -5.28 3.90 -4.01
N THR A 103 -4.71 4.14 -2.84
CA THR A 103 -3.29 3.94 -2.57
C THR A 103 -2.93 2.46 -2.61
N GLN A 104 -3.76 1.65 -1.97
CA GLN A 104 -3.64 0.19 -1.96
C GLN A 104 -3.81 -0.41 -3.36
N LYS A 105 -4.80 0.08 -4.13
CA LYS A 105 -4.99 -0.30 -5.54
C LYS A 105 -3.77 0.07 -6.39
N ALA A 106 -3.18 1.24 -6.19
CA ALA A 106 -1.97 1.64 -6.89
C ALA A 106 -0.82 0.67 -6.61
N ALA A 107 -0.63 0.28 -5.33
CA ALA A 107 0.38 -0.68 -4.94
C ALA A 107 0.13 -2.09 -5.52
N ILE A 108 -1.12 -2.53 -5.58
CA ILE A 108 -1.48 -3.82 -6.23
C ILE A 108 -1.14 -3.76 -7.72
N GLN A 109 -1.58 -2.71 -8.42
CA GLN A 109 -1.33 -2.57 -9.86
C GLN A 109 0.17 -2.51 -10.18
N TYR A 110 0.95 -1.84 -9.35
CA TYR A 110 2.40 -1.85 -9.45
C TYR A 110 2.98 -3.27 -9.34
N ASN A 111 2.54 -4.06 -8.37
CA ASN A 111 3.04 -5.42 -8.19
C ASN A 111 2.56 -6.39 -9.28
N LEU A 112 1.35 -6.23 -9.80
CA LEU A 112 0.89 -6.95 -10.98
C LEU A 112 1.77 -6.62 -12.19
N GLY A 113 2.09 -5.34 -12.40
CA GLY A 113 3.05 -4.91 -13.40
C GLY A 113 4.41 -5.58 -13.25
N ASN A 114 4.93 -5.66 -12.03
CA ASN A 114 6.19 -6.34 -11.74
C ASN A 114 6.15 -7.84 -12.07
N ILE A 115 5.03 -8.51 -11.80
CA ILE A 115 4.84 -9.92 -12.14
C ILE A 115 4.94 -10.12 -13.66
N PHE A 116 4.17 -9.35 -14.43
CA PHE A 116 4.18 -9.45 -15.89
C PHE A 116 5.54 -9.08 -16.46
N PHE A 117 6.16 -8.02 -15.97
CA PHE A 117 7.46 -7.57 -16.42
C PHE A 117 8.54 -8.63 -16.19
N ARG A 118 8.63 -9.19 -14.98
CA ARG A 118 9.60 -10.26 -14.67
C ARG A 118 9.39 -11.51 -15.52
N ARG A 119 8.15 -11.92 -15.73
CA ARG A 119 7.83 -13.05 -16.61
C ARG A 119 8.23 -12.76 -18.05
N GLY A 120 7.95 -11.56 -18.55
CA GLY A 120 8.37 -11.15 -19.89
C GLY A 120 9.89 -11.19 -20.04
N LEU A 121 10.63 -10.70 -19.06
CA LEU A 121 12.10 -10.78 -19.04
C LEU A 121 12.61 -12.22 -19.03
N ALA A 122 11.99 -13.09 -18.24
CA ALA A 122 12.38 -14.51 -18.19
C ALA A 122 12.17 -15.21 -19.53
N ILE A 123 11.07 -14.91 -20.24
CA ILE A 123 10.80 -15.48 -21.57
C ILE A 123 11.71 -14.88 -22.64
N ASN A 124 11.95 -13.57 -22.56
CA ASN A 124 12.79 -12.89 -23.54
C ASN A 124 14.27 -13.32 -23.43
N GLY A 125 14.72 -13.61 -22.21
CA GLY A 125 16.11 -13.94 -21.93
C GLY A 125 17.07 -12.82 -22.35
N ALA A 126 18.15 -13.20 -22.99
CA ALA A 126 19.18 -12.28 -23.50
C ALA A 126 18.94 -11.83 -24.96
N ASN A 127 17.77 -12.09 -25.52
CA ASN A 127 17.48 -11.70 -26.90
C ASN A 127 17.40 -10.17 -27.03
N MET A 128 18.02 -9.66 -28.07
CA MET A 128 17.99 -8.23 -28.41
C MET A 128 16.62 -7.81 -28.95
N THR A 129 15.93 -8.71 -29.63
CA THR A 129 14.56 -8.50 -30.13
C THR A 129 13.56 -9.11 -29.17
N VAL A 130 12.47 -8.40 -28.95
CA VAL A 130 11.40 -8.88 -28.06
C VAL A 130 10.64 -9.99 -28.77
N ARG A 131 10.47 -11.12 -28.10
CA ARG A 131 9.68 -12.25 -28.61
C ARG A 131 8.19 -11.94 -28.39
N ASP A 132 7.33 -12.42 -29.29
CA ASP A 132 5.89 -12.16 -29.24
C ASP A 132 5.25 -12.49 -27.89
N GLU A 133 5.64 -13.60 -27.28
CA GLU A 133 5.14 -13.99 -25.96
C GLU A 133 5.59 -13.02 -24.85
N ALA A 134 6.80 -12.50 -24.96
CA ALA A 134 7.33 -11.51 -24.01
C ALA A 134 6.68 -10.15 -24.24
N GLU A 135 6.42 -9.79 -25.49
CA GLU A 135 5.74 -8.54 -25.84
C GLU A 135 4.35 -8.46 -25.19
N TYR A 136 3.56 -9.52 -25.31
CA TYR A 136 2.27 -9.59 -24.63
C TYR A 136 2.38 -9.27 -23.14
N LEU A 137 3.36 -9.87 -22.47
CA LEU A 137 3.58 -9.64 -21.03
C LEU A 137 4.05 -8.23 -20.73
N PHE A 138 4.89 -7.65 -21.58
CA PHE A 138 5.31 -6.25 -21.43
C PHE A 138 4.16 -5.27 -21.63
N VAL A 139 3.25 -5.54 -22.55
CA VAL A 139 2.02 -4.76 -22.73
C VAL A 139 1.14 -4.82 -21.49
N GLN A 140 0.96 -6.02 -20.92
CA GLN A 140 0.22 -6.18 -19.65
C GLN A 140 0.92 -5.42 -18.50
N ALA A 141 2.23 -5.49 -18.40
CA ALA A 141 3.00 -4.77 -17.39
C ALA A 141 2.85 -3.25 -17.55
N LYS A 142 3.00 -2.73 -18.77
CA LYS A 142 2.77 -1.32 -19.11
C LYS A 142 1.39 -0.85 -18.66
N THR A 143 0.36 -1.61 -19.00
CA THR A 143 -1.03 -1.31 -18.64
C THR A 143 -1.20 -1.25 -17.11
N ALA A 144 -0.65 -2.21 -16.38
CA ALA A 144 -0.71 -2.24 -14.92
C ALA A 144 0.03 -1.05 -14.29
N TYR A 145 1.21 -0.68 -14.78
CA TYR A 145 1.92 0.51 -14.28
C TYR A 145 1.17 1.80 -14.61
N GLN A 146 0.56 1.90 -15.78
CA GLN A 146 -0.30 3.05 -16.13
C GLN A 146 -1.48 3.17 -15.16
N GLN A 147 -2.12 2.06 -14.81
CA GLN A 147 -3.20 2.06 -13.84
C GLN A 147 -2.72 2.46 -12.45
N SER A 148 -1.56 1.97 -12.03
CA SER A 148 -0.92 2.39 -10.78
C SER A 148 -0.70 3.91 -10.74
N LEU A 149 -0.16 4.48 -11.81
CA LEU A 149 0.13 5.91 -11.92
C LEU A 149 -1.14 6.78 -12.04
N ARG A 150 -2.22 6.27 -12.62
CA ARG A 150 -3.53 6.96 -12.61
C ARG A 150 -4.10 7.09 -11.20
N LEU A 151 -3.87 6.08 -10.36
CA LEU A 151 -4.34 6.06 -8.98
C LEU A 151 -3.42 6.85 -8.04
N ASN A 152 -2.12 6.83 -8.30
CA ASN A 152 -1.09 7.57 -7.56
C ASN A 152 0.01 8.04 -8.52
N ASN A 153 -0.12 9.28 -8.99
CA ASN A 153 0.83 9.87 -9.94
C ASN A 153 2.24 10.07 -9.38
N SER A 154 2.38 10.10 -8.07
CA SER A 154 3.69 10.22 -7.40
C SER A 154 4.41 8.89 -7.21
N PHE A 155 3.86 7.78 -7.69
CA PHE A 155 4.46 6.47 -7.51
C PHE A 155 5.69 6.30 -8.42
N TRP A 156 6.83 6.72 -7.92
CA TRP A 156 8.08 6.77 -8.65
C TRP A 156 8.52 5.43 -9.24
N ASP A 157 8.42 4.34 -8.47
CA ASP A 157 8.83 3.01 -8.93
C ASP A 157 8.02 2.51 -10.12
N ALA A 158 6.71 2.81 -10.14
CA ALA A 158 5.86 2.46 -11.27
C ALA A 158 6.27 3.23 -12.53
N ARG A 159 6.61 4.52 -12.39
CA ARG A 159 7.10 5.34 -13.50
C ARG A 159 8.41 4.81 -14.03
N HIS A 160 9.37 4.56 -13.14
CA HIS A 160 10.67 4.03 -13.53
C HIS A 160 10.57 2.70 -14.27
N ASN A 161 9.76 1.76 -13.75
CA ASN A 161 9.57 0.48 -14.41
C ASN A 161 8.81 0.59 -15.73
N MET A 162 7.87 1.53 -15.84
CA MET A 162 7.19 1.82 -17.10
C MET A 162 8.17 2.35 -18.14
N ASP A 163 9.05 3.27 -17.79
CA ASP A 163 10.09 3.81 -18.70
C ASP A 163 11.01 2.70 -19.20
N ARG A 164 11.40 1.76 -18.32
CA ARG A 164 12.17 0.59 -18.74
C ARG A 164 11.45 -0.27 -19.77
N ILE A 165 10.15 -0.48 -19.62
CA ILE A 165 9.37 -1.22 -20.61
C ILE A 165 9.33 -0.46 -21.94
N LEU A 166 9.11 0.83 -21.89
CA LEU A 166 9.04 1.67 -23.10
C LEU A 166 10.35 1.67 -23.89
N THR A 167 11.48 1.58 -23.20
CA THR A 167 12.79 1.47 -23.88
C THR A 167 13.04 0.09 -24.48
N MET A 168 12.39 -0.93 -23.97
CA MET A 168 12.54 -2.32 -24.47
C MET A 168 11.55 -2.66 -25.57
N MET A 169 10.37 -2.08 -25.55
CA MET A 169 9.35 -2.33 -26.57
C MET A 169 9.68 -1.58 -27.86
N PRO A 170 9.48 -2.19 -29.02
CA PRO A 170 9.57 -1.46 -30.26
C PRO A 170 8.61 -0.27 -30.24
N GLY A 171 9.11 0.87 -30.64
CA GLY A 171 8.30 2.10 -30.67
C GLY A 171 7.10 1.91 -31.59
N THR A 172 5.90 1.96 -31.03
CA THR A 172 4.70 2.11 -31.86
C THR A 172 4.68 3.54 -32.37
N PRO A 173 4.74 3.76 -33.67
CA PRO A 173 4.66 5.12 -34.20
C PRO A 173 3.34 5.76 -33.74
N THR A 174 3.43 6.97 -33.23
CA THR A 174 2.24 7.74 -32.89
C THR A 174 1.60 8.17 -34.19
N PRO A 175 0.29 7.95 -34.41
CA PRO A 175 -0.36 8.41 -35.60
C PRO A 175 -0.12 9.92 -35.81
N GLY A 176 0.35 10.28 -36.96
CA GLY A 176 0.69 11.66 -37.31
C GLY A 176 2.13 12.11 -37.00
N VAL A 177 2.84 11.36 -36.19
CA VAL A 177 4.26 11.62 -35.97
C VAL A 177 5.10 10.62 -36.74
N GLY A 178 4.62 9.39 -36.86
CA GLY A 178 5.34 8.34 -37.53
C GLY A 178 5.58 8.58 -38.99
N ASP A 179 4.66 9.26 -39.66
CA ASP A 179 4.82 9.54 -41.07
C ASP A 179 5.89 10.58 -41.36
N SER A 180 6.10 11.45 -40.43
CA SER A 180 7.21 12.38 -40.52
C SER A 180 8.54 11.66 -40.34
N ASP A 181 8.46 10.51 -39.81
CA ASP A 181 9.61 9.72 -39.47
C ASP A 181 9.86 8.63 -40.48
N THR A 182 9.11 8.69 -41.57
CA THR A 182 9.56 7.94 -42.73
C THR A 182 11.01 8.27 -42.99
N PRO A 183 11.72 7.31 -43.52
CA PRO A 183 13.14 7.45 -43.67
C PRO A 183 13.59 8.75 -44.30
N GLY A 184 12.75 9.27 -45.14
CA GLY A 184 13.04 10.55 -45.72
C GLY A 184 12.91 11.67 -44.74
N LEU A 185 12.09 11.48 -43.78
CA LEU A 185 11.66 12.59 -43.00
C LEU A 185 12.25 12.74 -41.67
N ILE A 186 12.32 11.74 -40.99
CA ILE A 186 13.11 11.86 -39.81
C ILE A 186 14.46 12.15 -40.18
N MET A 187 14.76 11.38 -41.12
CA MET A 187 16.03 11.60 -41.71
C MET A 187 15.99 12.91 -42.42
N GLY A 188 14.90 13.14 -43.01
CA GLY A 188 14.70 14.37 -43.70
C GLY A 188 14.71 15.55 -42.78
N SER A 189 14.00 15.46 -41.74
CA SER A 189 14.00 16.53 -40.77
C SER A 189 15.36 16.73 -40.13
N ILE A 190 16.05 15.69 -39.90
CA ILE A 190 17.40 15.77 -39.36
C ILE A 190 18.39 16.37 -40.32
N PRO A 191 18.51 15.83 -41.51
CA PRO A 191 19.42 16.38 -42.48
C PRO A 191 19.04 17.77 -42.88
N VAL A 192 17.79 18.01 -42.97
CA VAL A 192 17.25 19.31 -43.34
C VAL A 192 17.59 20.39 -42.35
N GLY A 193 17.70 20.07 -41.13
CA GLY A 193 18.08 21.01 -40.10
C GLY A 193 19.56 21.33 -40.06
N LEU A 194 20.33 20.71 -40.91
CA LEU A 194 21.78 20.90 -40.90
C LEU A 194 22.24 21.57 -42.17
N PRO A 195 22.59 22.83 -42.09
CA PRO A 195 23.32 23.47 -43.16
C PRO A 195 24.69 22.87 -43.30
#